data_a5edc21076794d0cde35dd3fdfa89694
#
_entry.id   a5edc21076794d0cde35dd3fdfa89694
#
_cell.length_a   1.000
_cell.length_b   1.000
_cell.length_c   1.000
_cell.angle_alpha   90.00
_cell.angle_beta   90.00
_cell.angle_gamma   90.00
#
_symmetry.space_group_name_H-M   'P 1'
#
loop_
_entity.id
_entity.type
_entity.pdbx_description
1 polymer ?
#
loop_
_entity_poly.entity_id
_entity_poly.type
_entity_poly.pdbx_seq_one_letter_code
_entity_poly.pdbx_strand_id
1 'polypeptide(L)' 'MAVPLSTREREVASLAGSGLTSQEIADRLFLSIRTVDNHLQKAYAKLGVNRRDQLAGILGEA' A
#
# COMPACT_ATOMS: atom_id res chain seq x y z
N MET A 1 -5.06 -17.75 -7.37
CA MET A 1 -5.74 -17.23 -6.17
C MET A 1 -4.88 -16.15 -5.53
N ALA A 2 -5.46 -15.00 -5.23
CA ALA A 2 -4.70 -13.89 -4.69
C ALA A 2 -4.34 -14.16 -3.22
N VAL A 3 -3.13 -13.77 -2.82
CA VAL A 3 -2.72 -13.81 -1.42
C VAL A 3 -3.44 -12.65 -0.71
N PRO A 4 -4.17 -12.92 0.37
CA PRO A 4 -4.89 -11.85 1.04
C PRO A 4 -3.95 -10.88 1.73
N LEU A 5 -4.28 -9.59 1.65
CA LEU A 5 -3.56 -8.56 2.37
C LEU A 5 -4.07 -8.49 3.80
N SER A 6 -3.18 -8.19 4.73
CA SER A 6 -3.62 -7.87 6.08
C SER A 6 -4.36 -6.52 6.04
N THR A 7 -5.11 -6.21 7.10
CA THR A 7 -5.85 -4.95 7.16
C THR A 7 -4.92 -3.76 6.97
N ARG A 8 -3.78 -3.76 7.65
CA ARG A 8 -2.84 -2.64 7.56
C ARG A 8 -2.17 -2.57 6.19
N GLU A 9 -1.84 -3.72 5.61
CA GLU A 9 -1.27 -3.74 4.26
C GLU A 9 -2.26 -3.16 3.25
N ARG A 10 -3.52 -3.52 3.39
CA ARG A 10 -4.56 -3.00 2.50
C ARG A 10 -4.72 -1.49 2.65
N GLU A 11 -4.75 -1.00 3.89
CA GLU A 11 -4.86 0.44 4.13
C GLU A 11 -3.71 1.21 3.51
N VAL A 12 -2.48 0.75 3.76
CA VAL A 12 -1.30 1.42 3.23
C VAL A 12 -1.29 1.36 1.71
N ALA A 13 -1.57 0.20 1.13
CA ALA A 13 -1.57 0.04 -0.32
C ALA A 13 -2.64 0.90 -0.98
N SER A 14 -3.83 0.98 -0.37
CA SER A 14 -4.92 1.79 -0.91
C SER A 14 -4.54 3.28 -0.93
N LEU A 15 -3.95 3.77 0.16
CA LEU A 15 -3.52 5.16 0.22
C LEU A 15 -2.41 5.45 -0.78
N ALA A 16 -1.46 4.52 -0.94
CA ALA A 16 -0.40 4.66 -1.93
C ALA A 16 -0.97 4.67 -3.34
N GLY A 17 -1.94 3.82 -3.62
CA GLY A 17 -2.61 3.78 -4.92
C GLY A 17 -3.39 5.05 -5.22
N SER A 18 -3.83 5.75 -4.17
CA SER A 18 -4.53 7.03 -4.31
C SER A 18 -3.57 8.20 -4.51
N GLY A 19 -2.26 7.97 -4.47
CA GLY A 19 -1.28 9.00 -4.76
C GLY A 19 -0.58 9.60 -3.55
N LEU A 20 -0.84 9.08 -2.35
CA LEU A 20 -0.17 9.61 -1.16
C LEU A 20 1.28 9.14 -1.10
N THR A 21 2.15 10.00 -0.59
CA THR A 21 3.54 9.62 -0.33
C THR A 21 3.61 8.79 0.96
N SER A 22 4.74 8.11 1.16
CA SER A 22 4.96 7.35 2.39
C SER A 22 4.84 8.24 3.63
N GLN A 23 5.33 9.48 3.54
CA GLN A 23 5.23 10.43 4.65
C GLN A 23 3.76 10.75 4.95
N GLU A 24 2.98 10.99 3.92
CA GLU A 24 1.56 11.30 4.10
C GLU A 24 0.80 10.12 4.69
N ILE A 25 1.11 8.93 4.25
CA ILE A 25 0.50 7.72 4.79
C ILE A 25 0.87 7.54 6.26
N ALA A 26 2.16 7.72 6.58
CA ALA A 26 2.64 7.60 7.94
C ALA A 26 1.93 8.58 8.87
N ASP A 27 1.76 9.83 8.42
CA ASP A 27 1.07 10.84 9.20
C ASP A 27 -0.39 10.47 9.42
N ARG A 28 -1.05 9.98 8.39
CA ARG A 28 -2.47 9.64 8.47
C ARG A 28 -2.73 8.46 9.39
N LEU A 29 -1.85 7.46 9.36
CA LEU A 29 -2.06 6.22 10.11
C LEU A 29 -1.29 6.18 11.43
N PHE A 30 -0.57 7.24 11.76
CA PHE A 30 0.25 7.34 12.97
C PHE A 30 1.32 6.25 13.01
N LEU A 31 1.97 6.04 11.86
CA LEU A 31 3.04 5.07 11.71
C LEU A 31 4.34 5.78 11.34
N SER A 32 5.47 5.08 11.48
CA SER A 32 6.73 5.59 10.95
C SER A 32 6.78 5.34 9.45
N ILE A 33 7.60 6.12 8.74
CA ILE A 33 7.81 5.91 7.31
C ILE A 33 8.35 4.52 7.04
N ARG A 34 9.27 4.06 7.88
CA ARG A 34 9.83 2.70 7.75
C ARG A 34 8.73 1.65 7.80
N THR A 35 7.81 1.78 8.74
CA THR A 35 6.70 0.83 8.88
C THR A 35 5.82 0.86 7.64
N VAL A 36 5.52 2.06 7.12
CA VAL A 36 4.74 2.20 5.90
C VAL A 36 5.43 1.49 4.75
N ASP A 37 6.74 1.71 4.57
CA ASP A 37 7.48 1.09 3.48
C ASP A 37 7.50 -0.44 3.61
N ASN A 38 7.62 -0.96 4.84
CA ASN A 38 7.57 -2.40 5.07
C ASN A 38 6.22 -2.98 4.66
N HIS A 39 5.14 -2.30 5.01
CA HIS A 39 3.80 -2.74 4.61
C HIS A 39 3.63 -2.68 3.09
N LEU A 40 4.15 -1.62 2.46
CA LEU A 40 4.08 -1.49 1.01
C LEU A 40 4.83 -2.60 0.30
N GLN A 41 6.05 -2.93 0.77
CA GLN A 41 6.83 -4.00 0.15
C GLN A 41 6.10 -5.34 0.23
N LYS A 42 5.50 -5.63 1.37
CA LYS A 42 4.73 -6.86 1.54
C LYS A 42 3.51 -6.88 0.63
N ALA A 43 2.82 -5.75 0.54
CA ALA A 43 1.66 -5.64 -0.34
C ALA A 43 2.06 -5.82 -1.80
N TYR A 44 3.15 -5.19 -2.22
CA TYR A 44 3.65 -5.34 -3.59
C TYR A 44 3.94 -6.81 -3.91
N ALA A 45 4.62 -7.50 -2.99
CA ALA A 45 4.96 -8.91 -3.19
C ALA A 45 3.70 -9.76 -3.31
N LYS A 46 2.72 -9.52 -2.46
CA LYS A 46 1.47 -10.29 -2.46
C LYS A 46 0.63 -10.02 -3.69
N LEU A 47 0.66 -8.80 -4.21
CA LEU A 47 -0.13 -8.42 -5.38
C LEU A 47 0.59 -8.64 -6.69
N GLY A 48 1.89 -8.95 -6.64
CA GLY A 48 2.67 -9.19 -7.85
C GLY A 48 2.98 -7.91 -8.62
N VAL A 49 3.09 -6.79 -7.93
CA VAL A 49 3.41 -5.50 -8.56
C VAL A 49 4.70 -4.96 -7.95
N ASN A 50 5.30 -4.00 -8.61
CA ASN A 50 6.53 -3.38 -8.12
C ASN A 50 6.50 -1.86 -8.21
N ARG A 51 5.37 -1.27 -8.55
CA ARG A 51 5.23 0.17 -8.66
C ARG A 51 3.91 0.62 -8.06
N ARG A 52 3.95 1.82 -7.50
CA ARG A 52 2.81 2.39 -6.78
C ARG A 52 1.60 2.62 -7.69
N ASP A 53 1.82 3.06 -8.92
CA ASP A 53 0.72 3.34 -9.83
C ASP A 53 -0.04 2.08 -10.25
N GLN A 54 0.57 0.90 -10.10
CA GLN A 54 -0.13 -0.34 -10.38
C GLN A 54 -1.18 -0.68 -9.33
N LEU A 55 -1.02 -0.13 -8.13
CA LEU A 55 -1.93 -0.42 -7.03
C LEU A 55 -3.35 0.11 -7.29
N ALA A 56 -3.45 1.28 -7.92
CA ALA A 56 -4.76 1.88 -8.18
C ALA A 56 -5.64 0.96 -9.02
N GLY A 57 -5.06 0.36 -10.07
CA GLY A 57 -5.81 -0.54 -10.94
C GLY A 57 -6.20 -1.84 -10.24
N ILE A 58 -5.30 -2.39 -9.43
CA ILE A 58 -5.54 -3.67 -8.75
C ILE A 58 -6.57 -3.53 -7.63
N LEU A 59 -6.51 -2.43 -6.89
CA LEU A 59 -7.39 -2.23 -5.75
C LEU A 59 -8.74 -1.63 -6.14
N GLY A 60 -8.95 -1.37 -7.42
CA GLY A 60 -10.21 -0.86 -7.89
C GLY A 60 -10.45 0.61 -7.60
N GLU A 61 -9.39 1.35 -7.37
CA GLU A 61 -9.51 2.79 -7.17
C GLU A 61 -9.81 3.45 -8.51
N ALA A 62 -10.89 4.15 -8.54
CA ALA A 62 -11.32 4.81 -9.76
C ALA A 62 -10.52 6.08 -10.00
#